data_d9022917e24b3fd8c4a8247c120ede14
#
_entry.id   d9022917e24b3fd8c4a8247c120ede14
#
_cell.length_a   1.000
_cell.length_b   1.000
_cell.length_c   1.000
_cell.angle_alpha   90.00
_cell.angle_beta   90.00
_cell.angle_gamma   90.00
#
_symmetry.space_group_name_H-M   'P 1'
#
loop_
_entity.id
_entity.type
_entity.pdbx_description
1 polymer ?
#
loop_
_entity_poly.entity_id
_entity_poly.type
_entity_poly.pdbx_seq_one_letter_code
_entity_poly.pdbx_strand_id
1 'polypeptide(L)'
;MIDSTVLSWYDDAPCDELQRRAGSPKLVVVDRCASTMDLAHQLAADGAPHGTAVVADEQGAGRGRTGKSWTSARGAGVWVSVLLRGAVATSAGVLSLRTGLELAHALDTFAGSTIQLKWPNDLFHGGMKLAGILTEARWRGDQLEWIVVGVGINVQAAVREPAVAAVAAGTRRGDVLVRAVRCVLSAADQAGDLRPDELARFAARDLAVGREVESPMIGTVLGVTARGGVRIRTATGDAVAVAGSLVFRSPLSE
;
A
#
# COMPACT_ATOMS: atom_id res chain seq x y z
N MET A 1 -3.27 -26.40 -0.26
CA MET A 1 -3.49 -26.26 -1.72
C MET A 1 -4.18 -24.96 -1.97
N ILE A 2 -3.73 -24.19 -2.96
CA ILE A 2 -4.39 -22.95 -3.36
C ILE A 2 -5.67 -23.38 -4.08
N ASP A 3 -6.81 -23.17 -3.43
CA ASP A 3 -8.14 -23.46 -4.02
C ASP A 3 -8.58 -22.26 -4.89
N SER A 4 -7.69 -21.85 -5.80
CA SER A 4 -7.87 -20.70 -6.68
C SER A 4 -7.37 -21.07 -8.07
N THR A 5 -8.13 -20.71 -9.10
CA THR A 5 -7.67 -20.89 -10.48
C THR A 5 -6.55 -19.90 -10.78
N VAL A 6 -5.39 -20.42 -11.17
CA VAL A 6 -4.27 -19.60 -11.64
C VAL A 6 -4.54 -19.19 -13.07
N LEU A 7 -4.42 -17.89 -13.35
CA LEU A 7 -4.68 -17.30 -14.65
C LEU A 7 -3.38 -17.09 -15.43
N SER A 8 -3.46 -17.22 -16.74
CA SER A 8 -2.37 -16.87 -17.67
C SER A 8 -2.50 -15.45 -18.25
N TRP A 9 -3.62 -14.79 -17.99
CA TRP A 9 -3.93 -13.43 -18.41
C TRP A 9 -4.47 -12.60 -17.25
N TYR A 10 -4.15 -11.31 -17.23
CA TYR A 10 -4.72 -10.32 -16.35
C TYR A 10 -5.18 -9.13 -17.18
N ASP A 11 -6.51 -8.90 -17.23
CA ASP A 11 -7.18 -8.07 -18.24
C ASP A 11 -6.79 -8.49 -19.66
N ASP A 12 -6.16 -7.59 -20.39
CA ASP A 12 -5.77 -7.73 -21.79
C ASP A 12 -4.27 -8.07 -21.99
N ALA A 13 -3.55 -8.43 -20.91
CA ALA A 13 -2.13 -8.71 -20.96
C ALA A 13 -1.75 -10.12 -20.46
N PRO A 14 -0.82 -10.82 -21.14
CA PRO A 14 -0.28 -12.07 -20.64
C PRO A 14 0.47 -11.89 -19.30
N CYS A 15 0.31 -12.81 -18.38
CA CYS A 15 0.93 -12.72 -17.05
C CYS A 15 2.46 -12.75 -17.11
N ASP A 16 3.07 -13.46 -18.06
CA ASP A 16 4.52 -13.49 -18.26
C ASP A 16 5.07 -12.14 -18.74
N GLU A 17 4.33 -11.40 -19.56
CA GLU A 17 4.68 -10.03 -19.93
C GLU A 17 4.62 -9.10 -18.73
N LEU A 18 3.54 -9.15 -17.96
CA LEU A 18 3.39 -8.33 -16.75
C LEU A 18 4.47 -8.65 -15.74
N GLN A 19 4.83 -9.92 -15.57
CA GLN A 19 5.92 -10.37 -14.69
C GLN A 19 7.25 -9.73 -15.09
N ARG A 20 7.62 -9.81 -16.39
CA ARG A 20 8.86 -9.19 -16.90
C ARG A 20 8.85 -7.67 -16.70
N ARG A 21 7.75 -7.01 -17.06
CA ARG A 21 7.59 -5.56 -16.91
C ARG A 21 7.65 -5.11 -15.44
N ALA A 22 7.11 -5.90 -14.53
CA ALA A 22 7.14 -5.63 -13.10
C ALA A 22 8.52 -5.86 -12.45
N GLY A 23 9.42 -6.60 -13.12
CA GLY A 23 10.70 -7.01 -12.55
C GLY A 23 10.55 -8.05 -11.43
N SER A 24 9.42 -8.78 -11.41
CA SER A 24 9.16 -9.82 -10.43
C SER A 24 9.73 -11.15 -10.92
N PRO A 25 10.44 -11.93 -10.09
CA PRO A 25 10.91 -13.28 -10.49
C PRO A 25 9.76 -14.28 -10.63
N LYS A 26 8.62 -14.00 -9.99
CA LYS A 26 7.42 -14.85 -10.05
C LYS A 26 6.18 -14.01 -9.82
N LEU A 27 5.26 -14.00 -10.79
CA LEU A 27 3.93 -13.41 -10.69
C LEU A 27 2.88 -14.52 -10.68
N VAL A 28 2.10 -14.60 -9.60
CA VAL A 28 0.97 -15.51 -9.47
C VAL A 28 -0.31 -14.70 -9.59
N VAL A 29 -1.10 -14.98 -10.61
CA VAL A 29 -2.39 -14.34 -10.85
C VAL A 29 -3.48 -15.34 -10.58
N VAL A 30 -4.44 -15.00 -9.72
CA VAL A 30 -5.60 -15.85 -9.42
C VAL A 30 -6.91 -15.12 -9.69
N ASP A 31 -7.92 -15.87 -10.08
CA ASP A 31 -9.27 -15.34 -10.30
C ASP A 31 -9.90 -14.84 -8.99
N ARG A 32 -9.79 -15.63 -7.92
CA ARG A 32 -10.33 -15.31 -6.60
C ARG A 32 -9.51 -15.98 -5.49
N CYS A 33 -9.37 -15.29 -4.37
CA CYS A 33 -8.83 -15.87 -3.13
C CYS A 33 -9.49 -15.21 -1.91
N ALA A 34 -9.21 -15.72 -0.72
CA ALA A 34 -9.58 -15.05 0.53
C ALA A 34 -8.81 -13.73 0.65
N SER A 35 -7.48 -13.79 0.57
CA SER A 35 -6.58 -12.63 0.59
C SER A 35 -5.27 -12.94 -0.14
N THR A 36 -4.79 -12.01 -0.96
CA THR A 36 -3.47 -12.11 -1.60
C THR A 36 -2.33 -12.14 -0.58
N MET A 37 -2.53 -11.53 0.60
CA MET A 37 -1.58 -11.59 1.71
C MET A 37 -1.39 -13.03 2.21
N ASP A 38 -2.48 -13.78 2.39
CA ASP A 38 -2.42 -15.17 2.85
C ASP A 38 -1.69 -16.07 1.84
N LEU A 39 -2.01 -15.89 0.55
CA LEU A 39 -1.31 -16.62 -0.52
C LEU A 39 0.18 -16.26 -0.58
N ALA A 40 0.53 -14.98 -0.41
CA ALA A 40 1.93 -14.57 -0.39
C ALA A 40 2.68 -15.14 0.82
N HIS A 41 2.06 -15.19 2.01
CA HIS A 41 2.63 -15.85 3.19
C HIS A 41 2.79 -17.36 2.99
N GLN A 42 1.80 -18.01 2.36
CA GLN A 42 1.92 -19.45 2.04
C GLN A 42 3.05 -19.70 1.06
N LEU A 43 3.12 -18.97 -0.05
CA LEU A 43 4.21 -19.09 -1.01
C LEU A 43 5.57 -18.79 -0.36
N ALA A 44 5.62 -17.86 0.59
CA ALA A 44 6.84 -17.60 1.36
C ALA A 44 7.23 -18.82 2.20
N ALA A 45 6.31 -19.47 2.88
CA ALA A 45 6.58 -20.70 3.63
C ALA A 45 7.06 -21.85 2.72
N ASP A 46 6.54 -21.90 1.49
CA ASP A 46 6.91 -22.87 0.45
C ASP A 46 8.22 -22.51 -0.30
N GLY A 47 8.96 -21.50 0.16
CA GLY A 47 10.28 -21.15 -0.38
C GLY A 47 10.26 -20.22 -1.60
N ALA A 48 9.16 -19.56 -1.93
CA ALA A 48 9.11 -18.62 -3.04
C ALA A 48 10.20 -17.53 -2.91
N PRO A 49 10.82 -17.06 -4.02
CA PRO A 49 11.91 -16.08 -3.97
C PRO A 49 11.45 -14.69 -3.55
N HIS A 50 12.42 -13.85 -3.11
CA HIS A 50 12.23 -12.40 -2.92
C HIS A 50 11.65 -11.79 -4.20
N GLY A 51 10.71 -10.86 -4.06
CA GLY A 51 10.07 -10.18 -5.18
C GLY A 51 8.91 -10.98 -5.82
N THR A 52 8.54 -12.16 -5.28
CA THR A 52 7.33 -12.87 -5.73
C THR A 52 6.11 -12.00 -5.49
N ALA A 53 5.30 -11.79 -6.52
CA ALA A 53 4.05 -11.04 -6.46
C ALA A 53 2.84 -11.95 -6.64
N VAL A 54 1.79 -11.69 -5.87
CA VAL A 54 0.48 -12.37 -5.95
C VAL A 54 -0.58 -11.34 -6.21
N VAL A 55 -1.36 -11.49 -7.25
CA VAL A 55 -2.51 -10.63 -7.55
C VAL A 55 -3.77 -11.46 -7.71
N ALA A 56 -4.89 -10.94 -7.21
CA ALA A 56 -6.20 -11.56 -7.39
C ALA A 56 -7.14 -10.60 -8.14
N ASP A 57 -8.03 -11.17 -8.96
CA ASP A 57 -9.08 -10.38 -9.59
C ASP A 57 -10.17 -10.01 -8.56
N GLU A 58 -10.37 -10.89 -7.54
CA GLU A 58 -11.31 -10.69 -6.43
C GLU A 58 -10.74 -11.22 -5.11
N GLN A 59 -11.01 -10.53 -4.00
CA GLN A 59 -10.74 -11.07 -2.66
C GLN A 59 -12.05 -11.17 -1.85
N GLY A 60 -12.30 -12.36 -1.28
CA GLY A 60 -13.46 -12.60 -0.42
C GLY A 60 -13.28 -12.07 1.02
N ALA A 61 -12.03 -11.95 1.49
CA ALA A 61 -11.68 -11.50 2.83
C ALA A 61 -10.42 -10.60 2.80
N GLY A 62 -10.43 -9.59 1.91
CA GLY A 62 -9.35 -8.61 1.82
C GLY A 62 -9.13 -7.91 3.16
N ARG A 63 -7.85 -7.69 3.53
CA ARG A 63 -7.46 -7.15 4.83
C ARG A 63 -6.93 -5.74 4.74
N GLY A 64 -7.32 -4.93 5.71
CA GLY A 64 -6.71 -3.66 6.04
C GLY A 64 -6.06 -3.71 7.42
N ARG A 65 -5.52 -2.59 7.88
CA ARG A 65 -4.91 -2.47 9.22
C ARG A 65 -5.94 -2.62 10.34
N THR A 66 -5.48 -3.08 11.50
CA THR A 66 -6.29 -3.17 12.74
C THR A 66 -7.59 -3.95 12.58
N GLY A 67 -7.59 -5.03 11.79
CA GLY A 67 -8.76 -5.89 11.58
C GLY A 67 -9.84 -5.31 10.66
N LYS A 68 -9.61 -4.16 10.04
CA LYS A 68 -10.53 -3.61 9.03
C LYS A 68 -10.50 -4.46 7.75
N SER A 69 -11.64 -4.64 7.12
CA SER A 69 -11.74 -5.27 5.81
C SER A 69 -11.32 -4.31 4.69
N TRP A 70 -10.78 -4.87 3.61
CA TRP A 70 -10.57 -4.18 2.35
C TRP A 70 -11.48 -4.79 1.28
N THR A 71 -12.38 -3.99 0.74
CA THR A 71 -13.30 -4.47 -0.31
C THR A 71 -12.56 -4.58 -1.64
N SER A 72 -12.59 -5.76 -2.25
CA SER A 72 -11.81 -6.12 -3.43
C SER A 72 -12.72 -6.78 -4.47
N ALA A 73 -13.64 -6.01 -5.05
CA ALA A 73 -14.55 -6.54 -6.06
C ALA A 73 -13.79 -6.86 -7.36
N ARG A 74 -14.31 -7.86 -8.06
CA ARG A 74 -13.81 -8.30 -9.36
C ARG A 74 -13.71 -7.14 -10.34
N GLY A 75 -12.57 -7.02 -11.01
CA GLY A 75 -12.34 -6.03 -12.03
C GLY A 75 -12.23 -4.57 -11.55
N ALA A 76 -12.50 -4.28 -10.27
CA ALA A 76 -12.59 -2.89 -9.79
C ALA A 76 -11.24 -2.25 -9.42
N GLY A 77 -10.19 -3.06 -9.29
CA GLY A 77 -8.89 -2.54 -8.85
C GLY A 77 -7.76 -3.53 -8.98
N VAL A 78 -6.63 -3.16 -8.40
CA VAL A 78 -5.45 -4.00 -8.27
C VAL A 78 -5.29 -4.41 -6.81
N TRP A 79 -5.37 -5.70 -6.54
CA TRP A 79 -5.23 -6.32 -5.23
C TRP A 79 -3.98 -7.20 -5.27
N VAL A 80 -2.84 -6.65 -4.87
CA VAL A 80 -1.53 -7.31 -5.01
C VAL A 80 -0.79 -7.38 -3.69
N SER A 81 -0.05 -8.47 -3.48
CA SER A 81 0.88 -8.64 -2.36
C SER A 81 2.24 -9.04 -2.89
N VAL A 82 3.30 -8.41 -2.38
CA VAL A 82 4.70 -8.68 -2.78
C VAL A 82 5.47 -9.23 -1.59
N LEU A 83 6.13 -10.37 -1.81
CA LEU A 83 6.99 -11.05 -0.84
C LEU A 83 8.40 -10.45 -0.87
N LEU A 84 8.88 -10.03 0.28
CA LEU A 84 10.23 -9.54 0.49
C LEU A 84 10.98 -10.48 1.43
N ARG A 85 12.19 -10.92 1.03
CA ARG A 85 13.09 -11.76 1.81
C ARG A 85 14.45 -11.09 1.98
N GLY A 86 15.21 -11.56 2.95
CA GLY A 86 16.52 -11.00 3.29
C GLY A 86 16.38 -9.81 4.24
N ALA A 87 17.46 -9.14 4.51
CA ALA A 87 17.48 -7.99 5.38
C ALA A 87 16.80 -6.79 4.67
N VAL A 88 15.47 -6.68 4.83
CA VAL A 88 14.81 -5.40 4.59
C VAL A 88 15.28 -4.50 5.74
N ALA A 89 16.34 -3.74 5.50
CA ALA A 89 17.04 -2.97 6.53
C ALA A 89 16.26 -1.71 6.94
N THR A 90 14.93 -1.83 7.04
CA THR A 90 14.04 -0.73 7.42
C THR A 90 12.86 -1.24 8.25
N SER A 91 12.25 -0.38 9.06
CA SER A 91 11.05 -0.74 9.80
C SER A 91 9.83 -0.88 8.87
N ALA A 92 8.84 -1.70 9.28
CA ALA A 92 7.58 -1.87 8.55
C ALA A 92 6.84 -0.52 8.34
N GLY A 93 6.95 0.41 9.30
CA GLY A 93 6.36 1.74 9.20
C GLY A 93 7.03 2.59 8.12
N VAL A 94 8.36 2.61 8.10
CA VAL A 94 9.15 3.33 7.07
C VAL A 94 8.90 2.69 5.69
N LEU A 95 8.90 1.37 5.59
CA LEU A 95 8.62 0.66 4.34
C LEU A 95 7.23 1.02 3.78
N SER A 96 6.23 1.10 4.65
CA SER A 96 4.86 1.50 4.26
C SER A 96 4.82 2.93 3.71
N LEU A 97 5.48 3.89 4.39
CA LEU A 97 5.54 5.29 3.95
C LEU A 97 6.33 5.46 2.65
N ARG A 98 7.46 4.78 2.54
CA ARG A 98 8.31 4.79 1.33
C ARG A 98 7.58 4.19 0.14
N THR A 99 6.92 3.04 0.31
CA THR A 99 6.04 2.45 -0.71
C THR A 99 4.93 3.42 -1.11
N GLY A 100 4.29 4.08 -0.14
CA GLY A 100 3.24 5.07 -0.39
C GLY A 100 3.75 6.26 -1.20
N LEU A 101 4.94 6.75 -0.90
CA LEU A 101 5.58 7.87 -1.59
C LEU A 101 5.90 7.54 -3.06
N GLU A 102 6.52 6.37 -3.30
CA GLU A 102 6.82 5.90 -4.65
C GLU A 102 5.53 5.63 -5.45
N LEU A 103 4.55 4.99 -4.81
CA LEU A 103 3.27 4.67 -5.45
C LEU A 103 2.47 5.94 -5.79
N ALA A 104 2.41 6.94 -4.90
CA ALA A 104 1.73 8.20 -5.17
C ALA A 104 2.32 8.89 -6.39
N HIS A 105 3.66 8.98 -6.48
CA HIS A 105 4.34 9.55 -7.64
C HIS A 105 4.05 8.76 -8.94
N ALA A 106 4.10 7.43 -8.87
CA ALA A 106 3.85 6.57 -10.03
C ALA A 106 2.40 6.63 -10.53
N LEU A 107 1.44 6.89 -9.63
CA LEU A 107 0.01 6.95 -9.95
C LEU A 107 -0.46 8.35 -10.37
N ASP A 108 0.30 9.42 -10.17
CA ASP A 108 -0.06 10.79 -10.61
C ASP A 108 -0.42 10.81 -12.11
N THR A 109 0.32 10.07 -12.93
CA THR A 109 0.08 10.00 -14.38
C THR A 109 -1.26 9.34 -14.74
N PHE A 110 -1.75 8.45 -13.90
CA PHE A 110 -3.05 7.78 -14.09
C PHE A 110 -4.20 8.56 -13.47
N ALA A 111 -3.91 9.38 -12.45
CA ALA A 111 -4.92 10.19 -11.77
C ALA A 111 -5.13 11.56 -12.44
N GLY A 112 -4.17 12.01 -13.27
CA GLY A 112 -4.19 13.34 -13.89
C GLY A 112 -3.94 14.49 -12.92
N SER A 113 -3.62 14.19 -11.67
CA SER A 113 -3.28 15.18 -10.64
C SER A 113 -2.45 14.56 -9.52
N THR A 114 -1.93 15.39 -8.61
CA THR A 114 -1.11 14.96 -7.49
C THR A 114 -1.92 14.12 -6.50
N ILE A 115 -1.48 12.90 -6.25
CA ILE A 115 -2.02 12.01 -5.22
C ILE A 115 -1.45 12.41 -3.87
N GLN A 116 -2.31 12.53 -2.87
CA GLN A 116 -1.98 12.90 -1.51
C GLN A 116 -1.75 11.67 -0.64
N LEU A 117 -0.92 11.84 0.37
CA LEU A 117 -0.57 10.80 1.36
C LEU A 117 -1.25 11.10 2.69
N LYS A 118 -1.72 10.07 3.36
CA LYS A 118 -2.22 10.15 4.73
C LYS A 118 -1.54 9.08 5.57
N TRP A 119 -0.78 9.53 6.59
CA TRP A 119 -0.18 8.60 7.54
C TRP A 119 -1.23 7.64 8.14
N PRO A 120 -0.89 6.36 8.33
CA PRO A 120 0.43 5.77 8.07
C PRO A 120 0.55 5.07 6.70
N ASN A 121 -0.51 4.91 5.91
CA ASN A 121 -0.50 3.94 4.83
C ASN A 121 -1.52 4.17 3.71
N ASP A 122 -2.16 5.32 3.69
CA ASP A 122 -3.26 5.58 2.76
C ASP A 122 -2.88 6.62 1.70
N LEU A 123 -3.37 6.41 0.47
CA LEU A 123 -3.29 7.35 -0.64
C LEU A 123 -4.67 7.91 -0.91
N PHE A 124 -4.73 9.21 -1.18
CA PHE A 124 -5.97 9.96 -1.44
C PHE A 124 -5.90 10.70 -2.76
N HIS A 125 -7.03 10.79 -3.44
CA HIS A 125 -7.23 11.59 -4.63
C HIS A 125 -8.59 12.29 -4.54
N GLY A 126 -8.63 13.62 -4.72
CA GLY A 126 -9.86 14.40 -4.60
C GLY A 126 -10.57 14.25 -3.24
N GLY A 127 -9.81 14.21 -2.14
CA GLY A 127 -10.36 14.02 -0.79
C GLY A 127 -10.83 12.59 -0.46
N MET A 128 -10.85 11.67 -1.42
CA MET A 128 -11.31 10.29 -1.28
C MET A 128 -10.14 9.29 -1.29
N LYS A 129 -10.31 8.16 -0.60
CA LYS A 129 -9.29 7.12 -0.53
C LYS A 129 -9.14 6.39 -1.86
N LEU A 130 -7.94 6.45 -2.45
CA LEU A 130 -7.55 5.78 -3.69
C LEU A 130 -6.90 4.43 -3.43
N ALA A 131 -5.97 4.36 -2.47
CA ALA A 131 -5.19 3.16 -2.21
C ALA A 131 -4.87 3.00 -0.73
N GLY A 132 -4.50 1.78 -0.35
CA GLY A 132 -4.00 1.45 0.98
C GLY A 132 -2.89 0.42 0.92
N ILE A 133 -1.95 0.51 1.86
CA ILE A 133 -0.79 -0.37 1.99
C ILE A 133 -0.87 -1.10 3.32
N LEU A 134 -0.63 -2.42 3.29
CA LEU A 134 -0.56 -3.26 4.49
C LEU A 134 0.77 -4.01 4.49
N THR A 135 1.57 -3.82 5.53
CA THR A 135 2.85 -4.52 5.70
C THR A 135 2.74 -5.49 6.85
N GLU A 136 2.99 -6.76 6.60
CA GLU A 136 3.03 -7.83 7.60
C GLU A 136 4.40 -8.50 7.59
N ALA A 137 5.01 -8.63 8.78
CA ALA A 137 6.31 -9.28 8.97
C ALA A 137 6.13 -10.65 9.64
N ARG A 138 6.87 -11.64 9.18
CA ARG A 138 6.95 -12.96 9.80
C ARG A 138 8.28 -13.10 10.51
N TRP A 139 8.21 -13.43 11.79
CA TRP A 139 9.37 -13.64 12.64
C TRP A 139 9.43 -15.08 13.14
N ARG A 140 10.65 -15.60 13.29
CA ARG A 140 10.96 -16.84 14.01
C ARG A 140 11.94 -16.52 15.13
N GLY A 141 11.44 -16.44 16.36
CA GLY A 141 12.20 -15.82 17.45
C GLY A 141 12.52 -14.37 17.08
N ASP A 142 13.82 -14.02 17.14
CA ASP A 142 14.30 -12.66 16.81
C ASP A 142 14.71 -12.52 15.32
N GLN A 143 14.54 -13.55 14.52
CA GLN A 143 14.88 -13.54 13.11
C GLN A 143 13.68 -13.17 12.24
N LEU A 144 13.84 -12.12 11.42
CA LEU A 144 12.89 -11.78 10.38
C LEU A 144 13.02 -12.81 9.23
N GLU A 145 11.96 -13.60 9.01
CA GLU A 145 11.94 -14.59 7.92
C GLU A 145 11.56 -13.93 6.58
N TRP A 146 10.51 -13.13 6.58
CA TRP A 146 10.06 -12.36 5.42
C TRP A 146 9.08 -11.26 5.80
N ILE A 147 8.88 -10.35 4.87
CA ILE A 147 7.81 -9.34 4.91
C ILE A 147 6.90 -9.55 3.69
N VAL A 148 5.61 -9.35 3.87
CA VAL A 148 4.65 -9.23 2.77
C VAL A 148 4.08 -7.82 2.78
N VAL A 149 4.15 -7.15 1.64
CA VAL A 149 3.56 -5.84 1.42
C VAL A 149 2.34 -5.98 0.52
N GLY A 150 1.15 -5.80 1.09
CA GLY A 150 -0.11 -5.75 0.36
C GLY A 150 -0.41 -4.33 -0.10
N VAL A 151 -0.85 -4.19 -1.34
CA VAL A 151 -1.27 -2.93 -1.94
C VAL A 151 -2.64 -3.12 -2.58
N GLY A 152 -3.62 -2.35 -2.12
CA GLY A 152 -4.94 -2.27 -2.73
C GLY A 152 -5.12 -0.91 -3.40
N ILE A 153 -5.44 -0.90 -4.70
CA ILE A 153 -5.61 0.32 -5.50
C ILE A 153 -6.96 0.25 -6.22
N ASN A 154 -7.80 1.25 -6.05
CA ASN A 154 -9.04 1.38 -6.80
C ASN A 154 -8.73 1.92 -8.21
N VAL A 155 -9.02 1.14 -9.25
CA VAL A 155 -8.75 1.53 -10.65
C VAL A 155 -10.01 2.00 -11.35
N GLN A 156 -11.14 1.34 -11.08
CA GLN A 156 -12.43 1.74 -11.61
C GLN A 156 -13.32 2.30 -10.51
N ALA A 157 -14.04 3.37 -10.82
CA ALA A 157 -15.03 3.91 -9.90
C ALA A 157 -16.15 2.87 -9.73
N ALA A 158 -16.15 2.18 -8.59
CA ALA A 158 -17.30 1.41 -8.19
C ALA A 158 -18.28 2.35 -7.46
N VAL A 159 -19.56 2.26 -7.79
CA VAL A 159 -20.60 2.91 -6.98
C VAL A 159 -20.59 2.21 -5.63
N ARG A 160 -20.02 2.85 -4.61
CA ARG A 160 -19.86 2.31 -3.26
C ARG A 160 -20.12 3.37 -2.21
N GLU A 161 -20.58 2.92 -1.08
CA GLU A 161 -20.57 3.71 0.14
C GLU A 161 -19.60 3.08 1.16
N PRO A 162 -18.64 3.87 1.74
CA PRO A 162 -18.35 5.27 1.35
C PRO A 162 -17.71 5.36 -0.04
N ALA A 163 -17.87 6.50 -0.69
CA ALA A 163 -17.24 6.79 -1.98
C ALA A 163 -15.72 6.63 -1.90
N VAL A 164 -15.14 6.05 -2.94
CA VAL A 164 -13.69 5.88 -3.05
C VAL A 164 -13.21 6.53 -4.34
N ALA A 165 -12.00 7.10 -4.30
CA ALA A 165 -11.36 7.57 -5.51
C ALA A 165 -10.96 6.39 -6.40
N ALA A 166 -10.89 6.66 -7.70
CA ALA A 166 -10.32 5.77 -8.70
C ALA A 166 -9.35 6.54 -9.58
N VAL A 167 -8.51 5.85 -10.33
CA VAL A 167 -7.69 6.45 -11.38
C VAL A 167 -8.55 6.82 -12.60
N ALA A 168 -7.97 7.51 -13.58
CA ALA A 168 -8.70 7.94 -14.76
C ALA A 168 -9.33 6.78 -15.52
N ALA A 169 -10.51 7.01 -16.10
CA ALA A 169 -11.21 6.03 -16.92
C ALA A 169 -10.33 5.55 -18.08
N GLY A 170 -10.41 4.25 -18.40
CA GLY A 170 -9.60 3.62 -19.44
C GLY A 170 -8.19 3.21 -19.00
N THR A 171 -7.80 3.47 -17.75
CA THR A 171 -6.53 2.97 -17.20
C THR A 171 -6.55 1.44 -17.12
N ARG A 172 -5.52 0.81 -17.69
CA ARG A 172 -5.37 -0.65 -17.66
C ARG A 172 -4.85 -1.11 -16.30
N ARG A 173 -5.53 -2.06 -15.66
CA ARG A 173 -5.12 -2.60 -14.36
C ARG A 173 -3.72 -3.26 -14.42
N GLY A 174 -3.38 -3.87 -15.55
CA GLY A 174 -2.05 -4.44 -15.78
C GLY A 174 -0.92 -3.41 -15.67
N ASP A 175 -1.12 -2.19 -16.17
CA ASP A 175 -0.14 -1.10 -16.05
C ASP A 175 -0.01 -0.61 -14.60
N VAL A 176 -1.13 -0.50 -13.88
CA VAL A 176 -1.15 -0.15 -12.46
C VAL A 176 -0.48 -1.25 -11.62
N LEU A 177 -0.73 -2.53 -11.92
CA LEU A 177 -0.08 -3.68 -11.27
C LEU A 177 1.44 -3.61 -11.41
N VAL A 178 1.94 -3.40 -12.62
CA VAL A 178 3.37 -3.27 -12.90
C VAL A 178 3.98 -2.14 -12.07
N ARG A 179 3.33 -0.98 -12.00
CA ARG A 179 3.80 0.14 -11.18
C ARG A 179 3.81 -0.20 -9.69
N ALA A 180 2.72 -0.80 -9.19
CA ALA A 180 2.61 -1.17 -7.78
C ALA A 180 3.73 -2.12 -7.33
N VAL A 181 3.99 -3.19 -8.10
CA VAL A 181 5.06 -4.15 -7.79
C VAL A 181 6.43 -3.47 -7.80
N ARG A 182 6.74 -2.68 -8.83
CA ARG A 182 8.01 -1.94 -8.92
C ARG A 182 8.21 -0.98 -7.76
N CYS A 183 7.17 -0.25 -7.34
CA CYS A 183 7.24 0.66 -6.20
C CYS A 183 7.55 -0.06 -4.89
N VAL A 184 6.94 -1.23 -4.66
CA VAL A 184 7.23 -2.05 -3.47
C VAL A 184 8.68 -2.53 -3.49
N LEU A 185 9.18 -3.04 -4.62
CA LEU A 185 10.55 -3.52 -4.76
C LEU A 185 11.55 -2.37 -4.57
N SER A 186 11.35 -1.24 -5.24
CA SER A 186 12.18 -0.04 -5.09
C SER A 186 12.22 0.48 -3.65
N ALA A 187 11.08 0.48 -2.96
CA ALA A 187 11.01 0.89 -1.56
C ALA A 187 11.76 -0.08 -0.63
N ALA A 188 11.75 -1.37 -0.94
CA ALA A 188 12.45 -2.40 -0.17
C ALA A 188 13.98 -2.37 -0.35
N ASP A 189 14.48 -1.90 -1.48
CA ASP A 189 15.90 -1.76 -1.77
C ASP A 189 16.56 -0.59 -0.98
N GLN A 190 15.75 0.28 -0.35
CA GLN A 190 16.23 1.41 0.43
C GLN A 190 16.37 1.04 1.91
N ALA A 191 17.58 1.15 2.46
CA ALA A 191 17.86 0.88 3.86
C ALA A 191 17.55 2.07 4.78
N GLY A 192 17.37 1.77 6.07
CA GLY A 192 17.32 2.77 7.14
C GLY A 192 16.05 3.61 7.19
N ASP A 193 16.15 4.70 7.92
CA ASP A 193 15.08 5.69 8.12
C ASP A 193 14.80 6.48 6.83
N LEU A 194 13.67 7.21 6.77
CA LEU A 194 13.38 8.13 5.66
C LEU A 194 14.46 9.22 5.59
N ARG A 195 14.99 9.43 4.39
CA ARG A 195 15.98 10.47 4.11
C ARG A 195 15.32 11.86 4.09
N PRO A 196 16.12 12.96 4.21
CA PRO A 196 15.58 14.32 4.15
C PRO A 196 14.81 14.63 2.87
N ASP A 197 15.25 14.11 1.72
CA ASP A 197 14.53 14.25 0.44
C ASP A 197 13.21 13.51 0.42
N GLU A 198 13.15 12.31 1.00
CA GLU A 198 11.89 11.54 1.14
C GLU A 198 10.91 12.24 2.07
N LEU A 199 11.40 12.80 3.18
CA LEU A 199 10.58 13.60 4.11
C LEU A 199 10.00 14.86 3.44
N ALA A 200 10.81 15.57 2.64
CA ALA A 200 10.36 16.73 1.89
C ALA A 200 9.30 16.35 0.83
N ARG A 201 9.53 15.27 0.08
CA ARG A 201 8.57 14.73 -0.90
C ARG A 201 7.26 14.28 -0.22
N PHE A 202 7.35 13.67 0.97
CA PHE A 202 6.18 13.27 1.73
C PHE A 202 5.40 14.50 2.21
N ALA A 203 6.08 15.49 2.80
CA ALA A 203 5.46 16.71 3.30
C ALA A 203 4.72 17.48 2.19
N ALA A 204 5.25 17.49 0.96
CA ALA A 204 4.60 18.12 -0.18
C ALA A 204 3.28 17.42 -0.61
N ARG A 205 3.04 16.19 -0.14
CA ARG A 205 1.84 15.39 -0.43
C ARG A 205 1.00 15.10 0.80
N ASP A 206 1.45 15.49 1.99
CA ASP A 206 0.81 15.14 3.25
C ASP A 206 -0.54 15.85 3.40
N LEU A 207 -1.61 15.07 3.32
CA LEU A 207 -3.00 15.51 3.49
C LEU A 207 -3.28 16.02 4.91
N ALA A 208 -2.47 15.62 5.90
CA ALA A 208 -2.78 15.79 7.31
C ALA A 208 -2.09 16.97 7.97
N VAL A 209 -0.98 17.47 7.42
CA VAL A 209 -0.23 18.58 8.03
C VAL A 209 -1.12 19.81 8.23
N GLY A 210 -1.05 20.37 9.46
CA GLY A 210 -1.85 21.52 9.88
C GLY A 210 -3.29 21.20 10.30
N ARG A 211 -3.75 19.94 10.14
CA ARG A 211 -5.11 19.54 10.52
C ARG A 211 -5.19 19.05 11.96
N GLU A 212 -6.33 19.30 12.58
CA GLU A 212 -6.66 18.76 13.90
C GLU A 212 -7.14 17.31 13.79
N VAL A 213 -6.63 16.47 14.69
CA VAL A 213 -6.96 15.05 14.79
C VAL A 213 -7.40 14.69 16.21
N GLU A 214 -8.21 13.63 16.28
CA GLU A 214 -8.67 13.03 17.55
C GLU A 214 -7.90 11.74 17.88
N SER A 215 -7.31 11.10 16.86
CA SER A 215 -6.54 9.86 16.99
C SER A 215 -5.28 9.94 16.10
N PRO A 216 -4.16 9.35 16.53
CA PRO A 216 -3.92 8.52 17.72
C PRO A 216 -3.84 9.31 19.05
N MET A 217 -3.78 10.62 18.98
CA MET A 217 -3.87 11.56 20.10
C MET A 217 -4.50 12.86 19.63
N ILE A 218 -5.13 13.62 20.52
CA ILE A 218 -5.76 14.90 20.18
C ILE A 218 -4.68 15.96 19.95
N GLY A 219 -4.76 16.66 18.83
CA GLY A 219 -3.83 17.75 18.48
C GLY A 219 -3.75 18.05 17.00
N THR A 220 -2.76 18.86 16.63
CA THR A 220 -2.50 19.28 15.24
C THR A 220 -1.35 18.49 14.64
N VAL A 221 -1.51 17.91 13.47
CA VAL A 221 -0.47 17.16 12.77
C VAL A 221 0.64 18.09 12.29
N LEU A 222 1.89 17.76 12.61
CA LEU A 222 3.09 18.51 12.22
C LEU A 222 3.86 17.83 11.06
N GLY A 223 3.53 16.58 10.72
CA GLY A 223 4.18 15.79 9.67
C GLY A 223 4.74 14.47 10.18
N VAL A 224 5.44 13.75 9.33
CA VAL A 224 6.04 12.45 9.65
C VAL A 224 7.49 12.60 10.13
N THR A 225 7.96 11.60 10.89
CA THR A 225 9.37 11.51 11.32
C THR A 225 10.16 10.60 10.40
N ALA A 226 11.48 10.70 10.44
CA ALA A 226 12.38 9.80 9.70
C ALA A 226 12.13 8.31 10.04
N ARG A 227 11.74 8.01 11.27
CA ARG A 227 11.42 6.65 11.75
C ARG A 227 10.00 6.18 11.44
N GLY A 228 9.24 6.93 10.64
CA GLY A 228 7.89 6.54 10.18
C GLY A 228 6.77 6.84 11.17
N GLY A 229 7.03 7.53 12.28
CA GLY A 229 5.98 8.04 13.18
C GLY A 229 5.37 9.34 12.67
N VAL A 230 4.24 9.75 13.25
CA VAL A 230 3.62 11.06 13.01
C VAL A 230 3.83 11.97 14.21
N ARG A 231 4.28 13.21 13.99
CA ARG A 231 4.39 14.26 15.01
C ARG A 231 3.08 15.00 15.13
N ILE A 232 2.64 15.19 16.36
CA ILE A 232 1.37 15.87 16.67
C ILE A 232 1.66 16.86 17.78
N ARG A 233 1.24 18.12 17.61
CA ARG A 233 1.22 19.15 18.63
C ARG A 233 0.00 18.97 19.49
N THR A 234 0.19 18.57 20.73
CA THR A 234 -0.86 18.41 21.74
C THR A 234 -0.94 19.61 22.66
N ALA A 235 -1.90 19.63 23.58
CA ALA A 235 -2.00 20.68 24.59
C ALA A 235 -0.78 20.74 25.57
N THR A 236 -0.03 19.63 25.70
CA THR A 236 1.12 19.51 26.59
C THR A 236 2.47 19.57 25.87
N GLY A 237 2.47 19.78 24.55
CA GLY A 237 3.68 19.85 23.72
C GLY A 237 3.65 18.89 22.54
N ASP A 238 4.76 18.86 21.79
CA ASP A 238 4.89 17.99 20.61
C ASP A 238 5.13 16.53 21.04
N ALA A 239 4.39 15.61 20.45
CA ALA A 239 4.47 14.18 20.70
C ALA A 239 4.59 13.39 19.37
N VAL A 240 5.09 12.15 19.45
CA VAL A 240 5.22 11.25 18.29
C VAL A 240 4.40 9.99 18.52
N ALA A 241 3.50 9.67 17.60
CA ALA A 241 2.83 8.40 17.54
C ALA A 241 3.48 7.50 16.48
N VAL A 242 3.78 6.26 16.86
CA VAL A 242 4.39 5.24 15.97
C VAL A 242 3.37 4.21 15.47
N ALA A 243 2.16 4.22 16.03
CA ALA A 243 1.06 3.32 15.69
C ALA A 243 -0.27 4.06 15.73
N GLY A 244 -1.29 3.50 15.09
CA GLY A 244 -2.63 4.07 15.01
C GLY A 244 -3.01 4.52 13.60
N SER A 245 -4.05 5.33 13.52
CA SER A 245 -4.52 5.95 12.27
C SER A 245 -5.00 7.36 12.57
N LEU A 246 -4.80 8.30 11.66
CA LEU A 246 -5.31 9.65 11.80
C LEU A 246 -6.82 9.68 11.61
N VAL A 247 -7.53 10.16 12.63
CA VAL A 247 -8.95 10.51 12.56
C VAL A 247 -9.04 12.03 12.68
N PHE A 248 -9.51 12.68 11.62
CA PHE A 248 -9.65 14.13 11.60
C PHE A 248 -10.87 14.57 12.40
N ARG A 249 -10.74 15.70 13.10
CA ARG A 249 -11.83 16.31 13.85
C ARG A 249 -12.90 16.88 12.91
N SER A 250 -12.49 17.38 11.76
CA SER A 250 -13.41 17.85 10.69
C SER A 250 -13.23 16.99 9.44
N PRO A 251 -14.30 16.70 8.70
CA PRO A 251 -14.21 15.95 7.44
C PRO A 251 -13.19 16.57 6.49
N LEU A 252 -12.66 15.76 5.57
CA LEU A 252 -11.95 16.28 4.42
C LEU A 252 -12.97 17.06 3.59
N SER A 253 -12.77 18.38 3.43
CA SER A 253 -13.57 19.17 2.48
C SER A 253 -13.31 18.64 1.07
N GLU A 254 -14.38 18.49 0.32
CA GLU A 254 -14.36 18.18 -1.12
C GLU A 254 -13.55 19.20 -1.92
#